data_88a1daf7aa843ad581c28d31483e84a4
#
_entry.id   88a1daf7aa843ad581c28d31483e84a4
#
_cell.length_a   1.000
_cell.length_b   1.000
_cell.length_c   1.000
_cell.angle_alpha   90.00
_cell.angle_beta   90.00
_cell.angle_gamma   90.00
#
_symmetry.space_group_name_H-M   'P 1'
#
loop_
_entity.id
_entity.type
_entity.pdbx_description
1 polymer ?
#
loop_
_entity_poly.entity_id
_entity_poly.type
_entity_poly.pdbx_seq_one_letter_code
_entity_poly.pdbx_strand_id
1 'polypeptide(L)'
;MIELNQILLYLTSNKSRLEKDYHLKKIGVFGSMARGEQNNKSDIDLIVEFEDNTPDLNSIKQLLKDEIQAKFNLPVDICREKYIKPIFRKQILSEVKYV
;
A
#
# COMPACT_ATOMS: atom_id res chain seq x y z
N MET A 1 -6.38 14.16 11.41
CA MET A 1 -6.56 13.35 10.19
C MET A 1 -5.20 12.91 9.67
N ILE A 2 -5.08 11.65 9.28
CA ILE A 2 -3.82 11.13 8.70
C ILE A 2 -3.65 11.68 7.30
N GLU A 3 -2.45 12.11 6.97
CA GLU A 3 -2.14 12.66 5.66
C GLU A 3 -1.15 11.79 4.91
N LEU A 4 -1.11 11.97 3.59
CA LEU A 4 -0.25 11.19 2.70
C LEU A 4 1.22 11.18 3.16
N ASN A 5 1.74 12.33 3.55
CA ASN A 5 3.14 12.42 3.96
C ASN A 5 3.49 11.56 5.16
N GLN A 6 2.54 11.38 6.09
CA GLN A 6 2.76 10.52 7.25
C GLN A 6 2.90 9.07 6.82
N ILE A 7 2.08 8.63 5.86
CA ILE A 7 2.11 7.27 5.34
C ILE A 7 3.41 7.06 4.55
N LEU A 8 3.73 7.98 3.65
CA LEU A 8 4.94 7.87 2.84
C LEU A 8 6.21 7.87 3.71
N LEU A 9 6.23 8.68 4.76
CA LEU A 9 7.37 8.71 5.67
C LEU A 9 7.55 7.37 6.38
N TYR A 10 6.46 6.80 6.87
CA TYR A 10 6.52 5.49 7.53
C TYR A 10 7.01 4.40 6.57
N LEU A 11 6.46 4.36 5.36
CA LEU A 11 6.85 3.36 4.37
C LEU A 11 8.31 3.55 3.95
N THR A 12 8.75 4.78 3.75
CA THR A 12 10.13 5.06 3.37
C THR A 12 11.11 4.71 4.47
N SER A 13 10.79 5.11 5.72
CA SER A 13 11.64 4.85 6.87
C SER A 13 11.79 3.37 7.18
N ASN A 14 10.79 2.56 6.82
CA ASN A 14 10.79 1.13 7.07
C ASN A 14 10.98 0.29 5.81
N LYS A 15 11.35 0.92 4.70
CA LYS A 15 11.35 0.25 3.39
C LYS A 15 12.16 -1.04 3.37
N SER A 16 13.40 -1.00 3.85
CA SER A 16 14.27 -2.19 3.85
C SER A 16 13.69 -3.32 4.67
N ARG A 17 13.15 -3.00 5.84
CA ARG A 17 12.52 -4.01 6.71
C ARG A 17 11.24 -4.57 6.08
N LEU A 18 10.41 -3.69 5.53
CA LEU A 18 9.16 -4.10 4.88
C LEU A 18 9.44 -5.00 3.68
N GLU A 19 10.43 -4.64 2.86
CA GLU A 19 10.81 -5.46 1.71
C GLU A 19 11.26 -6.85 2.14
N LYS A 20 12.05 -6.91 3.22
CA LYS A 20 12.57 -8.18 3.74
C LYS A 20 11.47 -9.02 4.39
N ASP A 21 10.70 -8.42 5.30
CA ASP A 21 9.71 -9.15 6.09
C ASP A 21 8.51 -9.61 5.27
N TYR A 22 8.14 -8.85 4.26
CA TYR A 22 6.95 -9.12 3.45
C TYR A 22 7.26 -9.49 2.00
N HIS A 23 8.53 -9.71 1.67
CA HIS A 23 8.96 -10.08 0.31
C HIS A 23 8.48 -9.08 -0.75
N LEU A 24 8.51 -7.80 -0.42
CA LEU A 24 8.02 -6.76 -1.31
C LEU A 24 9.02 -6.42 -2.41
N LYS A 25 8.52 -6.30 -3.62
CA LYS A 25 9.24 -5.80 -4.78
C LYS A 25 9.00 -4.30 -4.95
N LYS A 26 7.77 -3.86 -4.68
CA LYS A 26 7.41 -2.43 -4.66
C LYS A 26 6.19 -2.22 -3.78
N ILE A 27 6.06 -1.00 -3.27
CA ILE A 27 4.93 -0.57 -2.48
C ILE A 27 4.67 0.91 -2.73
N GLY A 28 3.40 1.27 -2.83
CA GLY A 28 2.99 2.65 -3.02
C GLY A 28 1.60 2.91 -2.45
N VAL A 29 1.22 4.18 -2.45
CA VAL A 29 -0.09 4.64 -1.99
C VAL A 29 -0.87 5.15 -3.19
N PHE A 30 -2.14 4.77 -3.29
CA PHE A 30 -3.03 5.30 -4.32
C PHE A 30 -4.38 5.69 -3.70
N GLY A 31 -5.36 6.01 -4.53
CA GLY A 31 -6.69 6.35 -4.04
C GLY A 31 -6.77 7.75 -3.46
N SER A 32 -7.76 7.97 -2.57
CA SER A 32 -8.04 9.29 -2.05
C SER A 32 -6.87 9.92 -1.29
N MET A 33 -6.11 9.12 -0.53
CA MET A 33 -4.92 9.62 0.16
C MET A 33 -3.91 10.19 -0.82
N ALA A 34 -3.64 9.47 -1.92
CA ALA A 34 -2.66 9.92 -2.92
C ALA A 34 -3.12 11.17 -3.65
N ARG A 35 -4.43 11.37 -3.79
CA ARG A 35 -4.99 12.55 -4.45
C ARG A 35 -5.18 13.75 -3.54
N GLY A 36 -4.93 13.59 -2.23
CA GLY A 36 -5.18 14.66 -1.26
C GLY A 36 -6.67 14.90 -1.00
N GLU A 37 -7.51 13.91 -1.26
CA GLU A 37 -8.96 14.01 -1.12
C GLU A 37 -9.49 13.23 0.10
N GLN A 38 -8.60 12.87 1.01
CA GLN A 38 -8.96 12.08 2.17
C GLN A 38 -9.84 12.87 3.15
N ASN A 39 -10.62 12.12 3.90
CA ASN A 39 -11.41 12.62 5.02
C ASN A 39 -11.31 11.62 6.18
N ASN A 40 -12.03 11.85 7.28
CA ASN A 40 -11.94 11.01 8.47
C ASN A 40 -12.39 9.57 8.26
N LYS A 41 -13.05 9.28 7.14
CA LYS A 41 -13.54 7.94 6.81
C LYS A 41 -12.74 7.30 5.67
N SER A 42 -11.69 7.95 5.20
CA SER A 42 -10.90 7.42 4.09
C SER A 42 -10.08 6.21 4.52
N ASP A 43 -10.00 5.22 3.62
CA ASP A 43 -9.12 4.07 3.79
C ASP A 43 -7.73 4.41 3.28
N ILE A 44 -6.74 3.65 3.74
CA ILE A 44 -5.40 3.70 3.16
C ILE A 44 -5.37 2.65 2.06
N ASP A 45 -5.18 3.09 0.82
CA ASP A 45 -5.11 2.19 -0.33
C ASP A 45 -3.66 2.01 -0.73
N LEU A 46 -3.15 0.79 -0.56
CA LEU A 46 -1.77 0.44 -0.92
C LEU A 46 -1.75 -0.42 -2.16
N ILE A 47 -0.77 -0.15 -3.02
CA ILE A 47 -0.49 -1.02 -4.16
C ILE A 47 0.86 -1.65 -3.93
N VAL A 48 0.95 -2.96 -4.14
CA VAL A 48 2.17 -3.72 -3.88
C VAL A 48 2.45 -4.69 -5.01
N GLU A 49 3.70 -5.11 -5.11
CA GLU A 49 4.06 -6.35 -5.77
C GLU A 49 5.07 -7.10 -4.91
N PHE A 50 5.00 -8.41 -4.99
CA PHE A 50 5.84 -9.30 -4.21
C PHE A 50 6.91 -9.92 -5.10
N GLU A 51 8.00 -10.36 -4.48
CA GLU A 51 9.04 -11.09 -5.19
C GLU A 51 8.48 -12.40 -5.73
N ASP A 52 9.07 -12.87 -6.84
CA ASP A 52 8.64 -14.13 -7.47
C ASP A 52 8.82 -15.29 -6.49
N ASN A 53 7.93 -16.27 -6.60
CA ASN A 53 7.98 -17.50 -5.78
C ASN A 53 7.81 -17.24 -4.28
N THR A 54 7.22 -16.13 -3.88
CA THR A 54 6.92 -15.87 -2.48
C THR A 54 5.85 -16.85 -1.99
N PRO A 55 6.12 -17.64 -0.93
CA PRO A 55 5.13 -18.57 -0.39
C PRO A 55 4.10 -17.83 0.46
N ASP A 56 2.92 -18.42 0.58
CA ASP A 56 1.85 -17.91 1.47
C ASP A 56 1.52 -16.44 1.29
N LEU A 57 1.39 -16.00 0.04
CA LEU A 57 1.12 -14.60 -0.29
C LEU A 57 -0.06 -14.01 0.47
N ASN A 58 -1.15 -14.78 0.61
CA ASN A 58 -2.33 -14.27 1.30
C ASN A 58 -2.06 -13.98 2.77
N SER A 59 -1.28 -14.84 3.43
CA SER A 59 -0.89 -14.64 4.83
C SER A 59 0.03 -13.44 4.98
N ILE A 60 1.00 -13.31 4.08
CA ILE A 60 1.97 -12.20 4.11
C ILE A 60 1.24 -10.87 3.85
N LYS A 61 0.34 -10.86 2.89
CA LYS A 61 -0.47 -9.68 2.58
C LYS A 61 -1.32 -9.27 3.79
N GLN A 62 -1.91 -10.24 4.49
CA GLN A 62 -2.70 -9.95 5.68
C GLN A 62 -1.86 -9.39 6.81
N LEU A 63 -0.65 -9.93 7.02
CA LEU A 63 0.26 -9.42 8.04
C LEU A 63 0.69 -7.99 7.76
N LEU A 64 0.97 -7.66 6.50
CA LEU A 64 1.30 -6.30 6.10
C LEU A 64 0.13 -5.36 6.36
N LYS A 65 -1.07 -5.78 5.98
CA LYS A 65 -2.28 -5.02 6.24
C LYS A 65 -2.45 -4.74 7.74
N ASP A 66 -2.27 -5.76 8.57
CA ASP A 66 -2.40 -5.65 10.01
C ASP A 66 -1.38 -4.65 10.58
N GLU A 67 -0.15 -4.67 10.11
CA GLU A 67 0.88 -3.73 10.56
C GLU A 67 0.48 -2.29 10.28
N ILE A 68 0.06 -2.00 9.05
CA ILE A 68 -0.29 -0.63 8.65
C ILE A 68 -1.56 -0.16 9.37
N GLN A 69 -2.56 -1.04 9.51
CA GLN A 69 -3.77 -0.72 10.26
C GLN A 69 -3.45 -0.39 11.72
N ALA A 70 -2.56 -1.15 12.34
CA ALA A 70 -2.18 -0.91 13.73
C ALA A 70 -1.44 0.42 13.87
N LYS A 71 -0.60 0.77 12.90
CA LYS A 71 0.18 2.01 12.94
C LYS A 71 -0.70 3.24 12.81
N PHE A 72 -1.64 3.24 11.87
CA PHE A 72 -2.41 4.44 11.54
C PHE A 72 -3.84 4.43 12.07
N ASN A 73 -4.29 3.30 12.58
CA ASN A 73 -5.65 3.13 13.11
C ASN A 73 -6.72 3.50 12.07
N LEU A 74 -6.49 3.09 10.84
CA LEU A 74 -7.42 3.28 9.71
C LEU A 74 -7.54 1.97 8.95
N PRO A 75 -8.68 1.74 8.29
CA PRO A 75 -8.78 0.59 7.40
C PRO A 75 -7.74 0.66 6.29
N VAL A 76 -7.19 -0.47 5.93
CA VAL A 76 -6.17 -0.57 4.88
C VAL A 76 -6.65 -1.57 3.83
N ASP A 77 -6.52 -1.18 2.57
CA ASP A 77 -6.80 -2.04 1.44
C ASP A 77 -5.50 -2.26 0.67
N ILE A 78 -5.18 -3.50 0.37
CA ILE A 78 -3.96 -3.83 -0.34
C ILE A 78 -4.30 -4.48 -1.67
N CYS A 79 -3.82 -3.90 -2.75
CA CYS A 79 -4.05 -4.36 -4.10
C CYS A 79 -2.71 -4.71 -4.74
N ARG A 80 -2.65 -5.85 -5.45
CA ARG A 80 -1.46 -6.18 -6.24
C ARG A 80 -1.55 -5.50 -7.59
N GLU A 81 -0.45 -4.85 -8.00
CA GLU A 81 -0.40 -4.10 -9.26
C GLU A 81 -0.85 -4.94 -10.45
N LYS A 82 -0.41 -6.19 -10.54
CA LYS A 82 -0.73 -7.04 -11.68
C LYS A 82 -2.21 -7.43 -11.78
N TYR A 83 -2.97 -7.28 -10.69
CA TYR A 83 -4.38 -7.62 -10.68
C TYR A 83 -5.31 -6.41 -10.82
N ILE A 84 -4.77 -5.24 -11.06
CA ILE A 84 -5.59 -4.07 -11.34
C ILE A 84 -6.33 -4.31 -12.65
N LYS A 85 -7.65 -4.11 -12.62
CA LYS A 85 -8.48 -4.28 -13.82
C LYS A 85 -8.02 -3.30 -14.91
N PRO A 86 -7.92 -3.74 -16.16
CA PRO A 86 -7.42 -2.88 -17.25
C PRO A 86 -8.14 -1.54 -17.37
N ILE A 87 -9.45 -1.52 -17.12
CA ILE A 87 -10.25 -0.29 -17.24
C ILE A 87 -9.82 0.78 -16.23
N PHE A 88 -9.25 0.38 -15.08
CA PHE A 88 -8.82 1.31 -14.04
C PHE A 88 -7.31 1.50 -13.99
N ARG A 89 -6.55 0.70 -14.76
CA ARG A 89 -5.10 0.63 -14.62
C ARG A 89 -4.41 1.96 -14.89
N LYS A 90 -4.76 2.61 -15.99
CA LYS A 90 -4.14 3.88 -16.36
C LYS A 90 -4.35 4.95 -15.30
N GLN A 91 -5.58 5.07 -14.81
CA GLN A 91 -5.92 6.04 -13.77
C GLN A 91 -5.16 5.76 -12.48
N ILE A 92 -5.22 4.52 -12.00
CA ILE A 92 -4.58 4.16 -10.73
C ILE A 92 -3.07 4.37 -10.82
N LEU A 93 -2.42 3.90 -11.87
CA LEU A 93 -0.98 4.05 -12.02
C LEU A 93 -0.54 5.51 -12.18
N SER A 94 -1.41 6.38 -12.68
CA SER A 94 -1.11 7.80 -12.76
C SER A 94 -1.15 8.49 -11.39
N GLU A 95 -1.85 7.91 -10.42
CA GLU A 95 -2.02 8.47 -9.08
C GLU A 95 -1.02 7.93 -8.06
N VAL A 96 -0.48 6.75 -8.30
CA VAL A 96 0.34 6.04 -7.31
C VAL A 96 1.57 6.84 -6.90
N LYS A 97 1.80 6.89 -5.58
CA LYS A 97 3.03 7.42 -5.00
C LYS A 97 3.83 6.25 -4.45
N TYR A 98 4.77 5.76 -5.25
CA TYR A 98 5.68 4.69 -4.82
C TYR A 98 6.76 5.22 -3.87
N VAL A 99 7.20 4.36 -2.99
CA VAL A 99 8.39 4.65 -2.17
C VAL A 99 9.54 3.75 -2.53
#